data_697de8fd9199e0918b31218016e0b764
#
_entry.id   697de8fd9199e0918b31218016e0b764
#
_cell.length_a   1.000
_cell.length_b   1.000
_cell.length_c   1.000
_cell.angle_alpha   90.00
_cell.angle_beta   90.00
_cell.angle_gamma   90.00
#
_symmetry.space_group_name_H-M   'P 1'
#
loop_
_entity.id
_entity.type
_entity.pdbx_description
1 polymer ?
#
loop_
_entity_poly.entity_id
_entity_poly.type
_entity_poly.pdbx_seq_one_letter_code
_entity_poly.pdbx_strand_id
1 'polypeptide(L)'
;MPELPEVQTIVSDLRKILPGLKIAGVETDWEKMFPARGGSALGGKNTPFENFKKEVVGEKILDVRRLGKNILIDLTGNKTILVHQKMTGHFLYGKWELVTPPKKGGARWLGKEAGAIRDDPQNRFIHLVFDLSNGKQLALSDLRKFAKVLLCPTDKLSELEDINNLSEIGRAHV
;
A
#
# COMPACT_ATOMS: atom_id res chain seq x y z
N MET A 1 4.24 7.24 14.11
CA MET A 1 4.52 7.65 12.72
C MET A 1 5.88 7.13 12.30
N PRO A 2 6.00 6.40 11.20
CA PRO A 2 7.32 5.94 10.77
C PRO A 2 8.26 7.11 10.49
N GLU A 3 9.47 7.00 11.01
CA GLU A 3 10.51 7.99 10.76
C GLU A 3 11.12 7.78 9.37
N LEU A 4 11.76 8.82 8.82
CA LEU A 4 12.37 8.71 7.50
C LEU A 4 13.35 7.54 7.38
N PRO A 5 14.23 7.27 8.38
CA PRO A 5 15.10 6.09 8.30
C PRO A 5 14.34 4.77 8.24
N GLU A 6 13.24 4.66 8.96
CA GLU A 6 12.39 3.45 8.93
C GLU A 6 11.74 3.27 7.57
N VAL A 7 11.20 4.35 6.99
CA VAL A 7 10.59 4.32 5.67
C VAL A 7 11.64 3.94 4.62
N GLN A 8 12.85 4.49 4.73
CA GLN A 8 13.92 4.18 3.79
C GLN A 8 14.34 2.71 3.88
N THR A 9 14.37 2.14 5.07
CA THR A 9 14.69 0.72 5.26
C THR A 9 13.66 -0.16 4.58
N ILE A 10 12.37 0.13 4.77
CA ILE A 10 11.28 -0.61 4.15
C ILE A 10 11.40 -0.52 2.61
N VAL A 11 11.61 0.68 2.09
CA VAL A 11 11.77 0.90 0.65
C VAL A 11 12.96 0.11 0.11
N SER A 12 14.09 0.14 0.80
CA SER A 12 15.30 -0.60 0.39
C SER A 12 15.05 -2.10 0.34
N ASP A 13 14.35 -2.65 1.33
CA ASP A 13 14.02 -4.06 1.39
C ASP A 13 13.07 -4.44 0.26
N LEU A 14 12.03 -3.66 0.03
CA LEU A 14 11.05 -3.93 -1.02
C LEU A 14 11.64 -3.79 -2.42
N ARG A 15 12.59 -2.87 -2.62
CA ARG A 15 13.29 -2.71 -3.90
C ARG A 15 14.06 -3.95 -4.31
N LYS A 16 14.48 -4.77 -3.37
CA LYS A 16 15.20 -6.00 -3.65
C LYS A 16 14.28 -7.14 -4.05
N ILE A 17 13.00 -7.05 -3.72
CA ILE A 17 12.05 -8.16 -3.84
C ILE A 17 11.00 -7.91 -4.92
N LEU A 18 10.40 -6.73 -4.93
CA LEU A 18 9.20 -6.47 -5.73
C LEU A 18 9.42 -6.23 -7.22
N PRO A 19 10.50 -5.56 -7.69
CA PRO A 19 10.62 -5.27 -9.12
C PRO A 19 10.63 -6.54 -9.96
N GLY A 20 9.86 -6.51 -11.05
CA GLY A 20 9.69 -7.64 -11.93
C GLY A 20 8.47 -8.50 -11.64
N LEU A 21 7.87 -8.37 -10.47
CA LEU A 21 6.66 -9.11 -10.12
C LEU A 21 5.42 -8.40 -10.63
N LYS A 22 4.41 -9.17 -11.04
CA LYS A 22 3.11 -8.63 -11.43
C LYS A 22 2.15 -8.68 -10.27
N ILE A 23 1.26 -7.70 -10.21
CA ILE A 23 0.16 -7.70 -9.25
C ILE A 23 -0.95 -8.59 -9.81
N ALA A 24 -1.16 -9.73 -9.18
CA ALA A 24 -2.17 -10.70 -9.61
C ALA A 24 -3.54 -10.43 -9.01
N GLY A 25 -3.59 -9.75 -7.88
CA GLY A 25 -4.85 -9.41 -7.23
C GLY A 25 -4.64 -8.38 -6.14
N VAL A 26 -5.72 -7.75 -5.71
CA VAL A 26 -5.71 -6.80 -4.60
C VAL A 26 -6.99 -7.00 -3.81
N GLU A 27 -6.88 -7.08 -2.49
CA GLU A 27 -8.02 -7.19 -1.59
C GLU A 27 -7.85 -6.24 -0.40
N THR A 28 -8.97 -5.71 0.08
CA THR A 28 -8.99 -4.86 1.26
C THR A 28 -10.28 -5.08 2.05
N ASP A 29 -10.19 -4.93 3.37
CA ASP A 29 -11.35 -4.86 4.25
C ASP A 29 -11.64 -3.42 4.71
N TRP A 30 -10.91 -2.44 4.18
CA TRP A 30 -11.04 -1.05 4.58
C TRP A 30 -10.95 -0.12 3.36
N GLU A 31 -12.06 -0.03 2.62
CA GLU A 31 -12.06 0.74 1.36
C GLU A 31 -11.87 2.24 1.57
N LYS A 32 -12.09 2.76 2.76
CA LYS A 32 -11.83 4.17 3.06
C LYS A 32 -10.35 4.55 2.96
N MET A 33 -9.46 3.57 2.92
CA MET A 33 -8.05 3.77 2.63
C MET A 33 -7.83 4.38 1.24
N PHE A 34 -8.79 4.20 0.34
CA PHE A 34 -8.74 4.65 -1.05
C PHE A 34 -9.63 5.89 -1.21
N PRO A 35 -9.07 7.10 -1.13
CA PRO A 35 -9.89 8.30 -1.28
C PRO A 35 -10.37 8.49 -2.71
N ALA A 36 -11.57 9.05 -2.86
CA ALA A 36 -12.19 9.26 -4.17
C ALA A 36 -11.36 10.10 -5.13
N ARG A 37 -10.49 10.91 -4.58
CA ARG A 37 -9.70 11.91 -5.30
C ARG A 37 -8.74 11.33 -6.33
N GLY A 38 -8.21 10.14 -6.12
CA GLY A 38 -7.17 9.59 -7.00
C GLY A 38 -7.66 8.68 -8.09
N GLY A 39 -8.88 8.15 -7.99
CA GLY A 39 -9.36 7.13 -8.92
C GLY A 39 -10.67 7.45 -9.60
N SER A 40 -11.31 8.54 -9.23
CA SER A 40 -12.67 8.86 -9.68
C SER A 40 -12.72 9.62 -10.99
N ALA A 41 -11.59 9.85 -11.63
CA ALA A 41 -11.56 10.56 -12.92
C ALA A 41 -12.39 9.86 -14.00
N LEU A 42 -12.70 8.60 -13.79
CA LEU A 42 -13.46 7.81 -14.75
C LEU A 42 -14.97 7.86 -14.52
N GLY A 43 -15.41 8.60 -13.52
CA GLY A 43 -16.82 8.78 -13.22
C GLY A 43 -17.60 7.49 -13.45
N GLY A 44 -17.90 6.74 -12.48
CA GLY A 44 -18.60 5.51 -12.69
C GLY A 44 -19.25 5.00 -11.43
N LYS A 45 -19.94 3.89 -11.55
CA LYS A 45 -20.62 3.25 -10.45
C LYS A 45 -19.67 2.50 -9.50
N ASN A 46 -18.40 2.43 -9.88
CA ASN A 46 -17.40 1.69 -9.08
C ASN A 46 -16.89 2.55 -7.92
N THR A 47 -16.58 1.88 -6.81
CA THR A 47 -15.92 2.53 -5.69
C THR A 47 -14.48 2.91 -6.06
N PRO A 48 -13.85 3.84 -5.33
CA PRO A 48 -12.44 4.15 -5.55
C PRO A 48 -11.54 2.91 -5.46
N PHE A 49 -11.83 1.99 -4.55
CA PHE A 49 -11.06 0.75 -4.47
C PHE A 49 -11.25 -0.12 -5.72
N GLU A 50 -12.47 -0.26 -6.22
CA GLU A 50 -12.71 -1.05 -7.42
C GLU A 50 -11.97 -0.46 -8.63
N ASN A 51 -11.95 0.85 -8.76
CA ASN A 51 -11.19 1.53 -9.82
C ASN A 51 -9.69 1.29 -9.66
N PHE A 52 -9.17 1.41 -8.44
CA PHE A 52 -7.78 1.13 -8.14
C PHE A 52 -7.42 -0.31 -8.53
N LYS A 53 -8.23 -1.27 -8.13
CA LYS A 53 -8.00 -2.69 -8.43
C LYS A 53 -7.93 -2.93 -9.93
N LYS A 54 -8.86 -2.37 -10.69
CA LYS A 54 -8.86 -2.51 -12.16
C LYS A 54 -7.60 -1.96 -12.80
N GLU A 55 -7.08 -0.86 -12.26
CA GLU A 55 -5.92 -0.18 -12.81
C GLU A 55 -4.60 -0.90 -12.51
N VAL A 56 -4.50 -1.57 -11.37
CA VAL A 56 -3.22 -2.15 -10.94
C VAL A 56 -3.09 -3.64 -11.20
N VAL A 57 -4.18 -4.38 -11.25
CA VAL A 57 -4.13 -5.83 -11.51
C VAL A 57 -3.62 -6.09 -12.91
N GLY A 58 -2.61 -6.94 -13.02
CA GLY A 58 -1.95 -7.25 -14.30
C GLY A 58 -0.73 -6.41 -14.59
N GLU A 59 -0.52 -5.33 -13.85
CA GLU A 59 0.65 -4.47 -14.06
C GLU A 59 1.88 -5.06 -13.37
N LYS A 60 3.05 -4.82 -13.97
CA LYS A 60 4.32 -5.25 -13.41
C LYS A 60 4.91 -4.13 -12.55
N ILE A 61 5.48 -4.49 -11.40
CA ILE A 61 6.18 -3.55 -10.54
C ILE A 61 7.56 -3.26 -11.15
N LEU A 62 7.85 -1.99 -11.37
CA LEU A 62 9.11 -1.54 -11.94
C LEU A 62 10.12 -1.14 -10.90
N ASP A 63 9.69 -0.43 -9.87
CA ASP A 63 10.57 0.06 -8.82
C ASP A 63 9.76 0.40 -7.56
N VAL A 64 10.46 0.53 -6.46
CA VAL A 64 9.91 1.04 -5.20
C VAL A 64 10.79 2.21 -4.77
N ARG A 65 10.18 3.35 -4.49
CA ARG A 65 10.88 4.59 -4.17
C ARG A 65 10.27 5.25 -2.95
N ARG A 66 10.95 6.25 -2.46
CA ARG A 66 10.47 7.08 -1.34
C ARG A 66 10.26 8.52 -1.80
N LEU A 67 9.18 9.11 -1.35
CA LEU A 67 8.93 10.55 -1.51
C LEU A 67 8.52 11.08 -0.13
N GLY A 68 9.47 11.73 0.56
CA GLY A 68 9.26 12.09 1.96
C GLY A 68 9.01 10.83 2.79
N LYS A 69 7.90 10.80 3.48
CA LYS A 69 7.47 9.62 4.27
C LYS A 69 6.50 8.72 3.52
N ASN A 70 6.31 8.99 2.24
CA ASN A 70 5.46 8.17 1.39
C ASN A 70 6.27 7.11 0.66
N ILE A 71 5.66 5.97 0.42
CA ILE A 71 6.24 4.90 -0.39
C ILE A 71 5.59 4.95 -1.77
N LEU A 72 6.41 4.90 -2.81
CA LEU A 72 5.97 4.90 -4.20
C LEU A 72 6.28 3.54 -4.82
N ILE A 73 5.29 2.93 -5.42
CA ILE A 73 5.46 1.68 -6.16
C ILE A 73 5.15 1.98 -7.63
N ASP A 74 6.21 2.05 -8.45
CA ASP A 74 6.08 2.33 -9.88
C ASP A 74 5.66 1.08 -10.63
N LEU A 75 4.66 1.22 -11.49
CA LEU A 75 4.09 0.13 -12.27
C LEU A 75 4.25 0.41 -13.76
N THR A 76 4.08 -0.63 -14.57
CA THR A 76 3.92 -0.47 -16.02
C THR A 76 2.66 0.34 -16.32
N GLY A 77 2.59 0.94 -17.51
CA GLY A 77 1.43 1.71 -17.91
C GLY A 77 1.39 3.14 -17.36
N ASN A 78 2.54 3.70 -16.97
CA ASN A 78 2.62 5.07 -16.46
C ASN A 78 1.78 5.25 -15.19
N LYS A 79 1.84 4.30 -14.27
CA LYS A 79 1.08 4.30 -13.02
C LYS A 79 2.01 4.16 -11.83
N THR A 80 1.70 4.87 -10.75
CA THR A 80 2.44 4.75 -9.49
C THR A 80 1.46 4.70 -8.34
N ILE A 81 1.65 3.70 -7.47
CA ILE A 81 0.92 3.60 -6.22
C ILE A 81 1.65 4.42 -5.18
N LEU A 82 0.95 5.38 -4.57
CA LEU A 82 1.51 6.19 -3.48
C LEU A 82 0.85 5.74 -2.18
N VAL A 83 1.67 5.33 -1.21
CA VAL A 83 1.18 4.88 0.09
C VAL A 83 1.68 5.84 1.17
N HIS A 84 0.74 6.50 1.80
CA HIS A 84 1.02 7.34 2.96
C HIS A 84 0.74 6.51 4.21
N GLN A 85 1.80 6.07 4.89
CA GLN A 85 1.68 5.13 6.01
C GLN A 85 1.08 5.74 7.27
N LYS A 86 1.14 7.06 7.41
CA LYS A 86 0.64 7.77 8.59
C LYS A 86 1.32 7.27 9.87
N MET A 87 0.54 6.97 10.92
CA MET A 87 1.10 6.71 12.25
C MET A 87 1.53 5.27 12.48
N THR A 88 0.72 4.31 12.05
CA THR A 88 0.95 2.90 12.38
C THR A 88 1.04 1.98 11.17
N GLY A 89 0.86 2.53 9.96
CA GLY A 89 0.92 1.72 8.75
C GLY A 89 2.33 1.21 8.44
N HIS A 90 2.44 -0.04 8.07
CA HIS A 90 3.71 -0.61 7.59
C HIS A 90 3.46 -1.79 6.67
N PHE A 91 4.39 -2.00 5.73
CA PHE A 91 4.31 -3.11 4.79
C PHE A 91 4.96 -4.36 5.33
N LEU A 92 4.40 -5.50 4.92
CA LEU A 92 4.92 -6.83 5.20
C LEU A 92 4.92 -7.65 3.92
N TYR A 93 5.90 -8.52 3.77
CA TYR A 93 6.01 -9.41 2.63
C TYR A 93 6.00 -10.86 3.10
N GLY A 94 5.13 -11.69 2.54
CA GLY A 94 5.01 -13.07 2.95
C GLY A 94 3.74 -13.71 2.39
N LYS A 95 3.09 -14.54 3.20
CA LYS A 95 1.84 -15.19 2.84
C LYS A 95 0.83 -15.07 3.96
N TRP A 96 -0.40 -14.77 3.57
CA TRP A 96 -1.54 -14.70 4.49
C TRP A 96 -2.67 -15.54 3.95
N GLU A 97 -3.54 -15.99 4.83
CA GLU A 97 -4.80 -16.61 4.45
C GLU A 97 -5.95 -15.82 5.04
N LEU A 98 -7.04 -15.78 4.30
CA LEU A 98 -8.26 -15.11 4.75
C LEU A 98 -9.04 -16.07 5.62
N VAL A 99 -9.21 -15.73 6.89
CA VAL A 99 -9.87 -16.58 7.87
C VAL A 99 -11.18 -15.92 8.28
N THR A 100 -12.26 -16.69 8.26
CA THR A 100 -13.55 -16.25 8.76
C THR A 100 -13.78 -16.88 10.13
N PRO A 101 -13.72 -16.11 11.23
CA PRO A 101 -13.94 -16.68 12.55
C PRO A 101 -15.36 -17.21 12.69
N PRO A 102 -15.57 -18.31 13.43
CA PRO A 102 -16.90 -18.88 13.63
C PRO A 102 -17.84 -17.98 14.45
N LYS A 103 -17.28 -17.00 15.17
CA LYS A 103 -18.06 -16.05 15.97
C LYS A 103 -17.64 -14.64 15.67
N LYS A 104 -18.61 -13.77 15.35
CA LYS A 104 -18.49 -12.32 15.25
C LYS A 104 -17.26 -11.76 14.52
N GLY A 105 -17.50 -10.91 13.60
CA GLY A 105 -16.51 -10.19 12.84
C GLY A 105 -16.32 -10.80 11.46
N GLY A 106 -15.96 -9.95 10.50
CA GLY A 106 -15.70 -10.38 9.16
C GLY A 106 -14.43 -11.20 9.04
N ALA A 107 -14.19 -11.66 7.83
CA ALA A 107 -12.94 -12.33 7.50
C ALA A 107 -11.74 -11.43 7.78
N ARG A 108 -10.64 -12.03 8.16
CA ARG A 108 -9.38 -11.32 8.38
C ARG A 108 -8.21 -12.15 7.88
N TRP A 109 -7.13 -11.48 7.55
CA TRP A 109 -5.93 -12.15 7.07
C TRP A 109 -5.05 -12.57 8.24
N LEU A 110 -4.58 -13.81 8.18
CA LEU A 110 -3.69 -14.39 9.17
C LEU A 110 -2.43 -14.89 8.46
N GLY A 111 -1.25 -14.52 8.99
CA GLY A 111 0.01 -14.98 8.43
C GLY A 111 0.12 -16.50 8.47
N LYS A 112 0.55 -17.10 7.36
CA LYS A 112 0.61 -18.57 7.24
C LYS A 112 1.81 -19.17 7.92
N GLU A 113 2.96 -18.48 7.86
CA GLU A 113 4.21 -19.01 8.37
C GLU A 113 4.47 -18.52 9.80
N ALA A 114 5.00 -19.40 10.64
CA ALA A 114 5.41 -19.02 11.98
C ALA A 114 6.49 -17.95 11.93
N GLY A 115 6.48 -17.04 12.88
CA GLY A 115 7.43 -15.95 12.95
C GLY A 115 6.74 -14.61 13.12
N ALA A 116 7.46 -13.51 12.91
CA ALA A 116 6.96 -12.17 13.18
C ALA A 116 5.68 -11.84 12.40
N ILE A 117 5.56 -12.28 11.15
CA ILE A 117 4.39 -12.00 10.32
C ILE A 117 3.11 -12.53 10.97
N ARG A 118 3.14 -13.72 11.51
CA ARG A 118 1.97 -14.32 12.16
C ARG A 118 1.88 -13.95 13.64
N ASP A 119 3.00 -13.91 14.32
CA ASP A 119 3.04 -13.94 15.79
C ASP A 119 3.26 -12.57 16.43
N ASP A 120 3.82 -11.59 15.70
CA ASP A 120 3.96 -10.22 16.22
C ASP A 120 2.59 -9.53 16.25
N PRO A 121 2.14 -9.06 17.44
CA PRO A 121 0.84 -8.40 17.54
C PRO A 121 0.66 -7.20 16.61
N GLN A 122 1.73 -6.45 16.32
CA GLN A 122 1.65 -5.29 15.44
C GLN A 122 1.40 -5.67 13.99
N ASN A 123 1.67 -6.92 13.61
CA ASN A 123 1.46 -7.40 12.26
C ASN A 123 0.09 -8.05 12.04
N ARG A 124 -0.82 -7.93 13.00
CA ARG A 124 -2.16 -8.52 12.91
C ARG A 124 -3.19 -7.66 12.21
N PHE A 125 -2.90 -6.39 12.00
CA PHE A 125 -3.88 -5.42 11.53
C PHE A 125 -3.83 -5.24 10.02
N ILE A 126 -3.89 -6.36 9.30
CA ILE A 126 -3.82 -6.37 7.84
C ILE A 126 -5.14 -5.86 7.27
N HIS A 127 -5.06 -4.83 6.45
CA HIS A 127 -6.22 -4.23 5.80
C HIS A 127 -6.11 -4.14 4.29
N LEU A 128 -4.95 -4.44 3.74
CA LEU A 128 -4.72 -4.42 2.29
C LEU A 128 -3.73 -5.53 1.95
N VAL A 129 -4.03 -6.31 0.93
CA VAL A 129 -3.17 -7.40 0.46
C VAL A 129 -3.07 -7.33 -1.06
N PHE A 130 -1.84 -7.32 -1.57
CA PHE A 130 -1.54 -7.48 -2.98
C PHE A 130 -1.05 -8.90 -3.22
N ASP A 131 -1.75 -9.64 -4.09
CA ASP A 131 -1.27 -10.95 -4.55
C ASP A 131 -0.23 -10.72 -5.65
N LEU A 132 0.90 -11.40 -5.55
CA LEU A 132 2.01 -11.24 -6.48
C LEU A 132 2.21 -12.49 -7.33
N SER A 133 2.82 -12.30 -8.50
CA SER A 133 2.97 -13.37 -9.49
C SER A 133 3.88 -14.52 -9.04
N ASN A 134 4.68 -14.33 -7.99
CA ASN A 134 5.53 -15.38 -7.44
C ASN A 134 4.84 -16.23 -6.36
N GLY A 135 3.54 -16.04 -6.16
CA GLY A 135 2.78 -16.77 -5.14
C GLY A 135 2.86 -16.18 -3.74
N LYS A 136 3.62 -15.12 -3.55
CA LYS A 136 3.68 -14.40 -2.27
C LYS A 136 2.81 -13.16 -2.30
N GLN A 137 2.75 -12.45 -1.19
CA GLN A 137 1.87 -11.31 -1.04
C GLN A 137 2.59 -10.15 -0.36
N LEU A 138 2.17 -8.94 -0.71
CA LEU A 138 2.56 -7.71 -0.02
C LEU A 138 1.35 -7.22 0.74
N ALA A 139 1.48 -7.04 2.04
CA ALA A 139 0.37 -6.63 2.89
C ALA A 139 0.68 -5.33 3.62
N LEU A 140 -0.35 -4.56 3.89
CA LEU A 140 -0.26 -3.34 4.69
C LEU A 140 -0.98 -3.59 6.01
N SER A 141 -0.23 -3.51 7.11
CA SER A 141 -0.76 -3.59 8.46
C SER A 141 -0.90 -2.18 9.02
N ASP A 142 -2.06 -1.85 9.59
CA ASP A 142 -2.31 -0.50 10.11
C ASP A 142 -3.36 -0.55 11.22
N LEU A 143 -2.90 -0.52 12.46
CA LEU A 143 -3.77 -0.56 13.63
C LEU A 143 -4.82 0.56 13.61
N ARG A 144 -4.42 1.78 13.29
CA ARG A 144 -5.30 2.95 13.38
C ARG A 144 -6.09 3.23 12.11
N LYS A 145 -5.82 2.50 11.05
CA LYS A 145 -6.50 2.66 9.74
C LYS A 145 -6.39 4.08 9.17
N PHE A 146 -5.25 4.75 9.41
CA PHE A 146 -4.99 6.10 8.91
C PHE A 146 -4.24 6.12 7.60
N ALA A 147 -3.63 5.01 7.20
CA ALA A 147 -2.90 4.93 5.96
C ALA A 147 -3.80 5.26 4.77
N LYS A 148 -3.23 5.89 3.75
CA LYS A 148 -3.94 6.22 2.51
C LYS A 148 -3.19 5.69 1.32
N VAL A 149 -3.92 5.19 0.35
CA VAL A 149 -3.39 4.63 -0.89
C VAL A 149 -3.98 5.39 -2.06
N LEU A 150 -3.11 5.93 -2.90
CA LEU A 150 -3.48 6.72 -4.07
C LEU A 150 -2.83 6.10 -5.30
N LEU A 151 -3.47 6.28 -6.44
CA LEU A 151 -2.88 5.93 -7.73
C LEU A 151 -2.74 7.20 -8.55
N CYS A 152 -1.57 7.43 -9.11
CA CYS A 152 -1.32 8.61 -9.91
C CYS A 152 -0.48 8.27 -11.14
N PRO A 153 -0.57 9.07 -12.22
CA PRO A 153 0.32 8.90 -13.36
C PRO A 153 1.76 9.15 -12.95
N THR A 154 2.66 8.28 -13.38
CA THR A 154 4.07 8.37 -13.02
C THR A 154 4.70 9.69 -13.49
N ASP A 155 4.31 10.16 -14.67
CA ASP A 155 4.83 11.40 -15.23
C ASP A 155 4.35 12.66 -14.52
N LYS A 156 3.38 12.55 -13.64
CA LYS A 156 2.87 13.67 -12.85
C LYS A 156 3.37 13.68 -11.41
N LEU A 157 4.27 12.77 -11.08
CA LEU A 157 4.82 12.69 -9.72
C LEU A 157 5.61 13.93 -9.32
N SER A 158 6.24 14.60 -10.29
CA SER A 158 6.97 15.85 -10.02
C SER A 158 6.07 16.92 -9.43
N GLU A 159 4.83 17.03 -9.90
CA GLU A 159 3.86 17.97 -9.35
C GLU A 159 3.50 17.62 -7.91
N LEU A 160 3.28 16.34 -7.63
CA LEU A 160 3.02 15.86 -6.28
C LEU A 160 4.23 16.03 -5.36
N GLU A 161 5.42 15.83 -5.91
CA GLU A 161 6.66 16.00 -5.17
C GLU A 161 6.81 17.44 -4.68
N ASP A 162 6.56 18.41 -5.53
CA ASP A 162 6.60 19.82 -5.17
C ASP A 162 5.57 20.16 -4.09
N ILE A 163 4.37 19.66 -4.21
CA ILE A 163 3.31 19.87 -3.23
C ILE A 163 3.68 19.26 -1.89
N ASN A 164 4.22 18.04 -1.87
CA ASN A 164 4.63 17.40 -0.64
C ASN A 164 5.81 18.09 0.02
N ASN A 165 6.78 18.55 -0.76
CA ASN A 165 7.91 19.29 -0.25
C ASN A 165 7.46 20.60 0.40
N LEU A 166 6.54 21.31 -0.23
CA LEU A 166 5.96 22.52 0.34
C LEU A 166 5.20 22.23 1.63
N SER A 167 4.45 21.13 1.67
CA SER A 167 3.74 20.72 2.88
C SER A 167 4.69 20.40 4.02
N GLU A 168 5.77 19.68 3.74
CA GLU A 168 6.76 19.33 4.75
C GLU A 168 7.49 20.54 5.28
N ILE A 169 7.85 21.47 4.40
CA ILE A 169 8.47 22.74 4.79
C ILE A 169 7.54 23.53 5.68
N GLY A 170 6.27 23.63 5.31
CA GLY A 170 5.27 24.30 6.12
C GLY A 170 5.12 23.68 7.51
N ARG A 171 5.16 22.36 7.61
CA ARG A 171 5.09 21.65 8.89
C ARG A 171 6.33 21.85 9.74
N ALA A 172 7.48 21.97 9.11
CA ALA A 172 8.74 22.17 9.83
C ALA A 172 8.80 23.57 10.49
N HIS A 173 8.04 24.52 9.98
CA HIS A 173 8.02 25.88 10.47
C HIS A 173 6.84 26.19 11.40
N VAL A 174 6.00 25.23 11.65
CA VAL A 174 4.86 25.36 12.58
C VAL A 174 5.23 24.86 14.01
#